data_9aa344eca17edba4e90961208522d4cd
#
_entry.id   9aa344eca17edba4e90961208522d4cd
#
_cell.length_a   1.000
_cell.length_b   1.000
_cell.length_c   1.000
_cell.angle_alpha   90.00
_cell.angle_beta   90.00
_cell.angle_gamma   90.00
#
_symmetry.space_group_name_H-M   'P 1'
#
loop_
_entity.id
_entity.type
_entity.pdbx_description
1 polymer ?
#
loop_
_entity_poly.entity_id
_entity_poly.type
_entity_poly.pdbx_seq_one_letter_code
_entity_poly.pdbx_strand_id
1 'polypeptide(L)'
;MVARISPGRVYAVGISLGSAVAAYLSKERPLAGVLLVTPFDSVEAIAKESYFWVPVGLLLRHRFPAAAFMTGNPTPAAVIAAAEDRVVKPPRTEALLAQLDNLVFQATLQDAGHETLYELPAYKTTLQAAFGALRDAASQAAHRRRDKSLPHPMIAAEHGSPGAAPDE
;
A
#
# COMPACT_ATOMS: atom_id res chain seq x y z
N MET A 1 7.50 -23.34 -19.53
CA MET A 1 7.23 -21.96 -20.03
C MET A 1 6.72 -21.14 -18.85
N VAL A 2 7.51 -20.23 -18.29
CA VAL A 2 7.10 -19.39 -17.17
C VAL A 2 6.30 -18.22 -17.75
N ALA A 3 5.00 -18.12 -17.44
CA ALA A 3 4.20 -16.98 -17.85
C ALA A 3 4.77 -15.71 -17.20
N ARG A 4 5.20 -14.74 -18.00
CA ARG A 4 5.59 -13.41 -17.51
C ARG A 4 4.32 -12.67 -17.11
N ILE A 5 4.08 -12.57 -15.81
CA ILE A 5 2.99 -11.77 -15.27
C ILE A 5 3.42 -10.30 -15.34
N SER A 6 2.59 -9.45 -15.95
CA SER A 6 2.85 -8.00 -15.99
C SER A 6 2.88 -7.44 -14.55
N PRO A 7 3.93 -6.72 -14.15
CA PRO A 7 4.09 -6.24 -12.76
C PRO A 7 2.88 -5.48 -12.21
N GLY A 8 2.22 -4.64 -13.02
CA GLY A 8 1.03 -3.88 -12.62
C GLY A 8 -0.27 -4.68 -12.49
N ARG A 9 -0.22 -6.02 -12.52
CA ARG A 9 -1.38 -6.92 -12.31
C ARG A 9 -1.24 -7.82 -11.08
N VAL A 10 -0.16 -7.68 -10.33
CA VAL A 10 0.11 -8.50 -9.15
C VAL A 10 -0.27 -7.74 -7.90
N TYR A 11 -1.07 -8.37 -7.07
CA TYR A 11 -1.38 -7.89 -5.72
C TYR A 11 -0.67 -8.80 -4.71
N ALA A 12 -0.07 -8.22 -3.68
CA ALA A 12 0.41 -9.01 -2.55
C ALA A 12 -0.60 -8.96 -1.41
N VAL A 13 -0.84 -10.10 -0.78
CA VAL A 13 -1.65 -10.19 0.44
C VAL A 13 -0.77 -10.70 1.56
N GLY A 14 -0.73 -9.98 2.66
CA GLY A 14 0.01 -10.35 3.86
C GLY A 14 -0.88 -10.37 5.08
N ILE A 15 -0.83 -11.45 5.84
CA ILE A 15 -1.62 -11.67 7.05
C ILE A 15 -0.65 -11.76 8.23
N SER A 16 -0.89 -11.00 9.29
CA SER A 16 -0.04 -10.99 10.50
C SER A 16 1.44 -10.81 10.12
N LEU A 17 2.32 -11.74 10.45
CA LEU A 17 3.73 -11.69 10.05
C LEU A 17 3.92 -11.54 8.53
N GLY A 18 3.04 -12.16 7.74
CA GLY A 18 3.02 -12.03 6.28
C GLY A 18 2.78 -10.60 5.80
N SER A 19 2.18 -9.72 6.61
CA SER A 19 1.99 -8.30 6.26
C SER A 19 3.34 -7.58 6.08
N ALA A 20 4.34 -7.88 6.91
CA ALA A 20 5.68 -7.32 6.75
C ALA A 20 6.39 -7.86 5.49
N VAL A 21 6.15 -9.13 5.14
CA VAL A 21 6.67 -9.72 3.90
C VAL A 21 6.02 -9.07 2.67
N ALA A 22 4.70 -8.85 2.70
CA ALA A 22 3.99 -8.18 1.61
C ALA A 22 4.42 -6.71 1.48
N ALA A 23 4.63 -6.00 2.59
CA ALA A 23 5.17 -4.66 2.62
C ALA A 23 6.60 -4.61 2.02
N TYR A 24 7.47 -5.53 2.40
CA TYR A 24 8.80 -5.65 1.80
C TYR A 24 8.73 -5.91 0.29
N LEU A 25 7.88 -6.85 -0.14
CA LEU A 25 7.70 -7.16 -1.56
C LEU A 25 7.22 -5.94 -2.36
N SER A 26 6.31 -5.12 -1.79
CA SER A 26 5.82 -3.90 -2.45
C SER A 26 6.90 -2.82 -2.61
N LYS A 27 7.90 -2.82 -1.72
CA LYS A 27 9.08 -1.96 -1.84
C LYS A 27 10.03 -2.43 -2.94
N GLU A 28 10.24 -3.73 -3.04
CA GLU A 28 11.23 -4.34 -3.95
C GLU A 28 10.68 -4.57 -5.36
N ARG A 29 9.37 -4.61 -5.54
CA ARG A 29 8.71 -4.95 -6.80
C ARG A 29 7.52 -4.04 -7.09
N PRO A 30 7.32 -3.64 -8.35
CA PRO A 30 6.13 -2.89 -8.74
C PRO A 30 4.90 -3.80 -8.64
N LEU A 31 4.03 -3.51 -7.67
CA LEU A 31 2.75 -4.19 -7.46
C LEU A 31 1.59 -3.28 -7.87
N ALA A 32 0.45 -3.89 -8.23
CA ALA A 32 -0.82 -3.20 -8.43
C ALA A 32 -1.41 -2.71 -7.10
N GLY A 33 -1.10 -3.39 -6.01
CA GLY A 33 -1.52 -3.03 -4.66
C GLY A 33 -1.09 -4.06 -3.63
N VAL A 34 -1.19 -3.70 -2.36
CA VAL A 34 -0.90 -4.57 -1.23
C VAL A 34 -2.07 -4.56 -0.24
N LEU A 35 -2.50 -5.75 0.19
CA LEU A 35 -3.50 -5.93 1.24
C LEU A 35 -2.82 -6.46 2.49
N LEU A 36 -2.95 -5.75 3.59
CA LEU A 36 -2.37 -6.06 4.88
C LEU A 36 -3.49 -6.38 5.88
N VAL A 37 -3.50 -7.58 6.40
CA VAL A 37 -4.51 -8.05 7.36
C VAL A 37 -3.85 -8.24 8.72
N THR A 38 -4.42 -7.67 9.78
CA THR A 38 -3.85 -7.62 11.13
C THR A 38 -2.36 -7.22 11.14
N PRO A 39 -2.01 -6.11 10.44
CA PRO A 39 -0.61 -5.72 10.26
C PRO A 39 -0.06 -4.98 11.49
N PHE A 40 1.26 -4.87 11.54
CA PHE A 40 2.01 -4.19 12.59
C PHE A 40 3.13 -3.33 12.00
N ASP A 41 3.65 -2.40 12.79
CA ASP A 41 4.78 -1.53 12.41
C ASP A 41 6.12 -2.28 12.35
N SER A 42 6.41 -3.12 13.36
CA SER A 42 7.60 -3.98 13.39
C SER A 42 7.48 -5.12 14.40
N VAL A 43 8.12 -6.25 14.12
CA VAL A 43 8.26 -7.36 15.10
C VAL A 43 9.05 -6.90 16.33
N GLU A 44 10.02 -6.02 16.14
CA GLU A 44 10.80 -5.45 17.23
C GLU A 44 9.91 -4.69 18.23
N ALA A 45 8.95 -3.91 17.75
CA ALA A 45 8.04 -3.16 18.61
C ALA A 45 7.08 -4.07 19.38
N ILE A 46 6.51 -5.10 18.72
CA ILE A 46 5.69 -6.12 19.39
C ILE A 46 6.48 -6.83 20.48
N ALA A 47 7.71 -7.26 20.16
CA ALA A 47 8.55 -7.97 21.10
C ALA A 47 8.99 -7.12 22.31
N LYS A 48 9.26 -5.83 22.10
CA LYS A 48 9.54 -4.88 23.19
C LYS A 48 8.35 -4.69 24.13
N GLU A 49 7.13 -4.70 23.62
CA GLU A 49 5.93 -4.64 24.47
C GLU A 49 5.72 -5.89 25.30
N SER A 50 6.03 -7.05 24.74
CA SER A 50 5.84 -8.34 25.42
C SER A 50 6.98 -8.68 26.39
N TYR A 51 8.18 -8.16 26.11
CA TYR A 51 9.42 -8.49 26.83
C TYR A 51 10.21 -7.23 27.19
N PHE A 52 9.57 -6.28 27.89
CA PHE A 52 10.15 -4.96 28.21
C PHE A 52 11.47 -5.01 28.99
N TRP A 53 11.74 -6.12 29.68
CA TRP A 53 12.95 -6.36 30.48
C TRP A 53 14.09 -7.03 29.71
N VAL A 54 13.85 -7.40 28.44
CA VAL A 54 14.86 -8.04 27.57
C VAL A 54 15.37 -7.01 26.55
N PRO A 55 16.68 -6.91 26.28
CA PRO A 55 17.22 -6.07 25.23
C PRO A 55 16.92 -6.67 23.83
N VAL A 56 15.63 -6.69 23.48
CA VAL A 56 15.09 -7.32 22.25
C VAL A 56 15.81 -6.85 21.00
N GLY A 57 16.16 -5.54 20.93
CA GLY A 57 16.83 -4.95 19.79
C GLY A 57 18.22 -5.53 19.49
N LEU A 58 18.88 -6.13 20.50
CA LEU A 58 20.16 -6.82 20.33
C LEU A 58 20.02 -8.30 19.97
N LEU A 59 18.90 -8.92 20.36
CA LEU A 59 18.66 -10.36 20.20
C LEU A 59 17.91 -10.68 18.90
N LEU A 60 17.09 -9.76 18.39
CA LEU A 60 16.31 -9.96 17.17
C LEU A 60 17.18 -9.89 15.92
N ARG A 61 17.38 -11.02 15.26
CA ARG A 61 18.05 -11.11 13.95
C ARG A 61 17.23 -10.47 12.82
N HIS A 62 15.90 -10.61 12.89
CA HIS A 62 14.97 -10.11 11.87
C HIS A 62 13.92 -9.21 12.51
N ARG A 63 14.02 -7.92 12.28
CA ARG A 63 13.16 -6.90 12.90
C ARG A 63 11.82 -6.70 12.19
N PHE A 64 11.71 -7.15 10.93
CA PHE A 64 10.54 -6.99 10.07
C PHE A 64 9.91 -5.58 10.19
N PRO A 65 10.61 -4.52 9.78
CA PRO A 65 10.15 -3.14 9.94
C PRO A 65 9.12 -2.79 8.84
N ALA A 66 7.90 -3.30 8.97
CA ALA A 66 6.85 -3.15 7.95
C ALA A 66 6.54 -1.67 7.68
N ALA A 67 6.48 -0.85 8.72
CA ALA A 67 6.28 0.59 8.58
C ALA A 67 7.35 1.25 7.73
N ALA A 68 8.64 0.93 7.95
CA ALA A 68 9.74 1.48 7.15
C ALA A 68 9.73 1.01 5.69
N PHE A 69 9.13 -0.14 5.39
CA PHE A 69 8.95 -0.59 4.01
C PHE A 69 7.83 0.15 3.29
N MET A 70 6.87 0.69 4.04
CA MET A 70 5.73 1.41 3.50
C MET A 70 5.93 2.93 3.44
N THR A 71 6.86 3.49 4.22
CA THR A 71 7.19 4.92 4.17
C THR A 71 7.72 5.29 2.79
N GLY A 72 7.11 6.29 2.14
CA GLY A 72 7.46 6.72 0.78
C GLY A 72 7.08 5.72 -0.32
N ASN A 73 6.36 4.65 0.01
CA ASN A 73 5.98 3.63 -0.96
C ASN A 73 4.70 4.04 -1.71
N PRO A 74 4.74 4.24 -3.05
CA PRO A 74 3.58 4.69 -3.82
C PRO A 74 2.57 3.57 -4.11
N THR A 75 2.85 2.33 -3.73
CA THR A 75 1.95 1.19 -3.96
C THR A 75 0.65 1.37 -3.19
N PRO A 76 -0.53 1.29 -3.85
CA PRO A 76 -1.81 1.34 -3.15
C PRO A 76 -1.89 0.29 -2.05
N ALA A 77 -2.24 0.71 -0.84
CA ALA A 77 -2.35 -0.15 0.32
C ALA A 77 -3.78 -0.22 0.85
N ALA A 78 -4.24 -1.41 1.19
CA ALA A 78 -5.48 -1.66 1.92
C ALA A 78 -5.15 -2.35 3.24
N VAL A 79 -5.85 -1.97 4.32
CA VAL A 79 -5.62 -2.51 5.67
C VAL A 79 -6.93 -3.01 6.24
N ILE A 80 -6.90 -4.23 6.79
CA ILE A 80 -7.97 -4.82 7.59
C ILE A 80 -7.41 -5.14 8.97
N ALA A 81 -7.99 -4.55 10.02
CA ALA A 81 -7.60 -4.74 11.41
C ALA A 81 -8.71 -5.43 12.22
N ALA A 82 -8.34 -5.99 13.35
CA ALA A 82 -9.24 -6.54 14.35
C ALA A 82 -9.24 -5.63 15.59
N ALA A 83 -10.44 -5.28 16.08
CA ALA A 83 -10.56 -4.34 17.20
C ALA A 83 -10.07 -4.91 18.52
N GLU A 84 -10.26 -6.23 18.72
CA GLU A 84 -9.87 -6.94 19.94
C GLU A 84 -8.59 -7.79 19.76
N ASP A 85 -7.71 -7.36 18.84
CA ASP A 85 -6.46 -8.06 18.60
C ASP A 85 -5.53 -7.97 19.83
N ARG A 86 -5.25 -9.12 20.43
CA ARG A 86 -4.36 -9.25 21.59
C ARG A 86 -2.94 -9.66 21.22
N VAL A 87 -2.73 -10.09 19.98
CA VAL A 87 -1.41 -10.47 19.44
C VAL A 87 -0.75 -9.25 18.83
N VAL A 88 -1.43 -8.62 17.89
CA VAL A 88 -1.04 -7.33 17.31
C VAL A 88 -1.97 -6.26 17.87
N LYS A 89 -1.58 -5.66 18.99
CA LYS A 89 -2.42 -4.64 19.64
C LYS A 89 -2.68 -3.46 18.71
N PRO A 90 -3.88 -2.83 18.76
CA PRO A 90 -4.27 -1.72 17.90
C PRO A 90 -3.21 -0.63 17.70
N PRO A 91 -2.46 -0.16 18.72
CA PRO A 91 -1.41 0.84 18.54
C PRO A 91 -0.30 0.43 17.54
N ARG A 92 -0.06 -0.88 17.35
CA ARG A 92 0.92 -1.38 16.37
C ARG A 92 0.43 -1.24 14.94
N THR A 93 -0.87 -1.49 14.73
CA THR A 93 -1.53 -1.25 13.44
C THR A 93 -1.61 0.25 13.14
N GLU A 94 -1.95 1.07 14.13
CA GLU A 94 -2.03 2.53 14.01
C GLU A 94 -0.66 3.13 13.63
N ALA A 95 0.42 2.65 14.26
CA ALA A 95 1.78 3.08 13.95
C ALA A 95 2.18 2.74 12.50
N LEU A 96 1.72 1.61 11.96
CA LEU A 96 1.88 1.29 10.54
C LEU A 96 1.05 2.21 9.66
N LEU A 97 -0.24 2.39 9.98
CA LEU A 97 -1.16 3.24 9.21
C LEU A 97 -0.64 4.66 9.04
N ALA A 98 0.00 5.22 10.08
CA ALA A 98 0.62 6.54 10.05
C ALA A 98 1.77 6.68 9.03
N GLN A 99 2.29 5.58 8.50
CA GLN A 99 3.38 5.54 7.53
C GLN A 99 2.92 5.19 6.11
N LEU A 100 1.61 5.01 5.90
CA LEU A 100 1.06 4.66 4.59
C LEU A 100 0.72 5.91 3.78
N ASP A 101 1.57 6.28 2.83
CA ASP A 101 1.34 7.46 1.98
C ASP A 101 0.21 7.25 0.95
N ASN A 102 -0.09 6.02 0.59
CA ASN A 102 -1.13 5.69 -0.39
C ASN A 102 -2.11 4.64 0.16
N LEU A 103 -2.72 4.95 1.30
CA LEU A 103 -3.81 4.16 1.89
C LEU A 103 -5.10 4.39 1.11
N VAL A 104 -5.62 3.35 0.45
CA VAL A 104 -6.84 3.42 -0.38
C VAL A 104 -8.05 2.77 0.29
N PHE A 105 -7.83 1.95 1.31
CA PHE A 105 -8.89 1.32 2.08
C PHE A 105 -8.43 0.98 3.49
N GLN A 106 -9.28 1.20 4.47
CA GLN A 106 -9.07 0.79 5.85
C GLN A 106 -10.39 0.31 6.47
N ALA A 107 -10.33 -0.80 7.17
CA ALA A 107 -11.44 -1.28 7.98
C ALA A 107 -10.92 -1.93 9.26
N THR A 108 -11.64 -1.69 10.36
CA THR A 108 -11.43 -2.39 11.63
C THR A 108 -12.70 -3.16 11.96
N LEU A 109 -12.59 -4.49 12.01
CA LEU A 109 -13.71 -5.36 12.34
C LEU A 109 -13.89 -5.38 13.85
N GLN A 110 -15.08 -5.00 14.29
CA GLN A 110 -15.48 -5.06 15.69
C GLN A 110 -15.69 -6.52 16.11
N ASP A 111 -15.62 -6.81 17.38
CA ASP A 111 -15.78 -8.18 17.94
C ASP A 111 -14.82 -9.20 17.33
N ALA A 112 -13.71 -8.75 16.76
CA ALA A 112 -12.70 -9.55 16.09
C ALA A 112 -11.40 -9.56 16.88
N GLY A 113 -10.90 -10.75 17.21
CA GLY A 113 -9.54 -10.98 17.67
C GLY A 113 -8.62 -11.38 16.50
N HIS A 114 -7.34 -11.60 16.80
CA HIS A 114 -6.32 -11.92 15.81
C HIS A 114 -6.65 -13.14 14.93
N GLU A 115 -7.17 -14.17 15.53
CA GLU A 115 -7.49 -15.45 14.86
C GLU A 115 -8.97 -15.53 14.46
N THR A 116 -9.87 -14.94 15.24
CA THR A 116 -11.31 -15.02 15.00
C THR A 116 -11.83 -14.09 13.91
N LEU A 117 -11.02 -13.13 13.48
CA LEU A 117 -11.33 -12.21 12.39
C LEU A 117 -11.83 -12.94 11.13
N TYR A 118 -11.23 -14.08 10.79
CA TYR A 118 -11.51 -14.84 9.56
C TYR A 118 -12.85 -15.56 9.59
N GLU A 119 -13.38 -15.81 10.79
CA GLU A 119 -14.65 -16.50 11.02
C GLU A 119 -15.85 -15.56 10.90
N LEU A 120 -15.61 -14.24 10.97
CA LEU A 120 -16.69 -13.27 10.91
C LEU A 120 -17.28 -13.17 9.50
N PRO A 121 -18.61 -13.20 9.34
CA PRO A 121 -19.25 -12.97 8.04
C PRO A 121 -18.83 -11.66 7.38
N ALA A 122 -18.60 -10.62 8.18
CA ALA A 122 -18.13 -9.31 7.73
C ALA A 122 -16.73 -9.36 7.10
N TYR A 123 -15.88 -10.33 7.44
CA TYR A 123 -14.53 -10.41 6.88
C TYR A 123 -14.55 -10.58 5.36
N LYS A 124 -15.41 -11.44 4.85
CA LYS A 124 -15.53 -11.71 3.40
C LYS A 124 -15.95 -10.44 2.63
N THR A 125 -16.94 -9.72 3.12
CA THR A 125 -17.42 -8.49 2.49
C THR A 125 -16.38 -7.37 2.57
N THR A 126 -15.69 -7.24 3.69
CA THR A 126 -14.58 -6.30 3.88
C THR A 126 -13.40 -6.62 2.95
N LEU A 127 -13.07 -7.89 2.80
CA LEU A 127 -12.03 -8.34 1.88
C LEU A 127 -12.36 -7.97 0.42
N GLN A 128 -13.62 -8.18 0.01
CA GLN A 128 -14.09 -7.80 -1.34
C GLN A 128 -14.01 -6.29 -1.56
N ALA A 129 -14.41 -5.49 -0.57
CA ALA A 129 -14.32 -4.03 -0.63
C ALA A 129 -12.87 -3.55 -0.73
N ALA A 130 -11.95 -4.14 0.06
CA ALA A 130 -10.53 -3.85 0.01
C ALA A 130 -9.92 -4.11 -1.38
N PHE A 131 -10.24 -5.26 -1.98
CA PHE A 131 -9.80 -5.57 -3.35
C PHE A 131 -10.45 -4.66 -4.40
N GLY A 132 -11.71 -4.23 -4.18
CA GLY A 132 -12.37 -3.23 -5.01
C GLY A 132 -11.56 -1.93 -5.05
N ALA A 133 -11.28 -1.36 -3.87
CA ALA A 133 -10.51 -0.13 -3.73
C ALA A 133 -9.09 -0.23 -4.34
N LEU A 134 -8.41 -1.35 -4.14
CA LEU A 134 -7.09 -1.58 -4.74
C LEU A 134 -7.15 -1.62 -6.27
N ARG A 135 -8.16 -2.26 -6.87
CA ARG A 135 -8.33 -2.31 -8.33
C ARG A 135 -8.63 -0.94 -8.91
N ASP A 136 -9.47 -0.15 -8.24
CA ASP A 136 -9.82 1.19 -8.67
C ASP A 136 -8.60 2.10 -8.64
N ALA A 137 -7.80 2.04 -7.57
CA ALA A 137 -6.55 2.78 -7.45
C ALA A 137 -5.53 2.40 -8.54
N ALA A 138 -5.38 1.10 -8.81
CA ALA A 138 -4.49 0.60 -9.87
C ALA A 138 -4.94 1.08 -11.26
N SER A 139 -6.25 1.09 -11.53
CA SER A 139 -6.83 1.57 -12.79
C SER A 139 -6.59 3.07 -12.97
N GLN A 140 -6.81 3.88 -11.93
CA GLN A 140 -6.54 5.32 -11.94
C GLN A 140 -5.05 5.62 -12.18
N ALA A 141 -4.15 4.85 -11.55
CA ALA A 141 -2.71 5.01 -11.76
C ALA A 141 -2.30 4.69 -13.19
N ALA A 142 -2.92 3.69 -13.83
CA ALA A 142 -2.70 3.35 -15.23
C ALA A 142 -3.17 4.45 -16.18
N HIS A 143 -4.35 5.06 -15.95
CA HIS A 143 -4.87 6.18 -16.72
C HIS A 143 -3.96 7.41 -16.63
N ARG A 144 -3.52 7.79 -15.42
CA ARG A 144 -2.60 8.93 -15.23
C ARG A 144 -1.26 8.75 -15.95
N ARG A 145 -0.75 7.52 -16.06
CA ARG A 145 0.49 7.23 -16.80
C ARG A 145 0.29 7.39 -18.31
N ARG A 146 -0.86 6.97 -18.84
CA ARG A 146 -1.20 7.13 -20.26
C ARG A 146 -1.34 8.61 -20.64
N ASP A 147 -2.01 9.39 -19.81
CA ASP A 147 -2.22 10.83 -20.06
C ASP A 147 -0.90 11.61 -20.08
N LYS A 148 0.03 11.28 -19.17
CA LYS A 148 1.38 11.87 -19.16
C LYS A 148 2.26 11.45 -20.34
N SER A 149 1.92 10.37 -21.05
CA SER A 149 2.67 9.89 -22.23
C SER A 149 2.17 10.49 -23.55
N LEU A 150 1.06 11.23 -23.54
CA LEU A 150 0.58 11.94 -24.72
C LEU A 150 1.46 13.19 -24.96
N PRO A 151 1.98 13.39 -26.19
CA PRO A 151 2.75 14.58 -26.50
C PRO A 151 1.85 15.81 -26.31
N HIS A 152 2.37 16.80 -25.61
CA HIS A 152 1.71 18.11 -25.47
C HIS A 152 1.44 18.64 -26.87
N PRO A 153 0.20 19.11 -27.21
CA PRO A 153 -0.05 19.70 -28.52
C PRO A 153 0.92 20.88 -28.67
N MET A 154 1.79 20.80 -29.67
CA MET A 154 2.61 21.93 -30.08
C MET A 154 1.65 23.02 -30.50
N ILE A 155 1.61 24.11 -29.73
CA ILE A 155 0.94 25.34 -30.15
C ILE A 155 1.73 25.79 -31.37
N ALA A 156 1.12 25.65 -32.58
CA ALA A 156 1.65 26.20 -33.81
C ALA A 156 1.75 27.71 -33.63
N ALA A 157 2.96 28.22 -33.52
CA ALA A 157 3.22 29.66 -33.61
C ALA A 157 2.83 30.08 -35.02
N GLU A 158 1.69 30.74 -35.13
CA GLU A 158 1.33 31.47 -36.38
C GLU A 158 2.41 32.53 -36.61
N HIS A 159 3.26 32.30 -37.58
CA HIS A 159 4.11 33.31 -38.17
C HIS A 159 3.23 34.29 -38.91
N GLY A 160 2.89 35.40 -38.25
CA GLY A 160 2.37 36.56 -38.90
C GLY A 160 3.42 37.12 -39.87
N SER A 161 3.13 37.08 -41.18
CA SER A 161 3.87 37.77 -42.20
C SER A 161 3.90 39.28 -41.93
N PRO A 162 5.05 39.95 -42.02
CA PRO A 162 5.09 41.40 -42.02
C PRO A 162 4.61 41.90 -43.38
N GLY A 163 3.50 42.68 -43.34
CA GLY A 163 2.94 43.35 -44.50
C GLY A 163 3.94 44.31 -45.15
N ALA A 164 3.97 44.27 -46.47
CA ALA A 164 4.69 45.18 -47.32
C ALA A 164 4.19 46.63 -47.12
N ALA A 165 5.11 47.56 -46.99
CA ALA A 165 4.84 48.99 -47.06
C ALA A 165 4.66 49.41 -48.53
N PRO A 166 3.73 50.32 -48.87
CA PRO A 166 3.67 50.91 -50.18
C PRO A 166 4.66 52.04 -50.31
N ASP A 167 5.31 52.08 -51.49
CA ASP A 167 6.05 53.25 -52.01
C ASP A 167 5.16 54.49 -52.15
N GLU A 168 5.62 55.62 -51.66
CA GLU A 168 5.67 56.94 -52.35
C GLU A 168 6.61 57.86 -51.55
#